data_bb4469dd999a5082e6e66f9aa950517a
#
_entry.id   bb4469dd999a5082e6e66f9aa950517a
#
_cell.length_a   1.000
_cell.length_b   1.000
_cell.length_c   1.000
_cell.angle_alpha   90.00
_cell.angle_beta   90.00
_cell.angle_gamma   90.00
#
_symmetry.space_group_name_H-M   'P 1'
#
loop_
_entity.id
_entity.type
_entity.pdbx_description
1 polymer ?
#
loop_
_entity_poly.entity_id
_entity_poly.type
_entity_poly.pdbx_seq_one_letter_code
_entity_poly.pdbx_strand_id
1 'polypeptide(L)'
;MTGLIIFFVNYPLNVKANFILVDLGISMFHYKGSKKGFSFLKDEPLDMRLCSSSCSISAAEIVNTFSKYDLESLIYDLSNEHYSRRISKAIVEYRKIKKIETTKELQAVINKVYPFSKAKINPATKTFQALRIYVNDELARLKRSLPLWIENLAKDGIFSYYYISFNRGSIVKDFF
;
A
#
# COMPACT_ATOMS: atom_id res chain seq x y z
N MET A 1 11.25 8.06 7.11
CA MET A 1 12.29 7.08 6.74
C MET A 1 11.60 5.78 6.39
N THR A 2 11.56 5.46 5.13
CA THR A 2 11.00 4.19 4.63
C THR A 2 12.04 3.11 4.85
N GLY A 3 11.77 2.19 5.77
CA GLY A 3 12.74 1.22 6.26
C GLY A 3 13.37 0.26 5.26
N LEU A 4 13.04 0.33 3.98
CA LEU A 4 13.56 -0.57 2.97
C LEU A 4 14.62 0.04 2.05
N ILE A 5 14.64 1.36 1.90
CA ILE A 5 15.55 2.04 0.96
C ILE A 5 16.84 2.53 1.65
N ILE A 6 16.86 2.57 2.99
CA ILE A 6 17.94 3.24 3.75
C ILE A 6 19.21 2.38 3.86
N PHE A 7 19.11 1.07 3.76
CA PHE A 7 20.31 0.23 3.91
C PHE A 7 21.32 0.37 2.77
N PHE A 8 20.91 0.82 1.57
CA PHE A 8 21.80 0.93 0.42
C PHE A 8 22.43 2.30 0.21
N VAL A 9 21.84 3.37 0.74
CA VAL A 9 22.35 4.75 0.50
C VAL A 9 23.69 5.04 1.21
N ASN A 10 24.05 4.27 2.19
CA ASN A 10 25.29 4.48 2.99
C ASN A 10 26.39 3.44 2.75
N TYR A 11 26.25 2.54 1.78
CA TYR A 11 27.32 1.63 1.43
C TYR A 11 28.23 2.27 0.35
N PRO A 12 29.56 2.14 0.48
CA PRO A 12 30.45 2.64 -0.55
C PRO A 12 30.14 1.94 -1.87
N LEU A 13 29.89 2.72 -2.92
CA LEU A 13 29.42 2.31 -4.25
C LEU A 13 30.31 1.27 -4.98
N ASN A 14 31.43 0.86 -4.39
CA ASN A 14 32.41 -0.04 -4.97
C ASN A 14 32.34 -1.48 -4.43
N VAL A 15 31.37 -1.78 -3.54
CA VAL A 15 31.24 -3.13 -2.97
C VAL A 15 29.99 -3.80 -3.51
N LYS A 16 30.18 -4.94 -4.18
CA LYS A 16 29.07 -5.81 -4.62
C LYS A 16 28.62 -6.71 -3.46
N ALA A 17 27.31 -6.87 -3.32
CA ALA A 17 26.73 -7.73 -2.28
C ALA A 17 26.61 -9.17 -2.78
N ASN A 18 27.06 -10.15 -2.01
CA ASN A 18 26.84 -11.56 -2.28
C ASN A 18 25.41 -12.01 -2.00
N PHE A 19 24.68 -11.25 -1.17
CA PHE A 19 23.31 -11.55 -0.82
C PHE A 19 22.53 -10.25 -0.60
N ILE A 20 21.36 -10.14 -1.25
CA ILE A 20 20.43 -9.04 -1.07
C ILE A 20 19.08 -9.63 -0.64
N LEU A 21 18.59 -9.23 0.54
CA LEU A 21 17.24 -9.56 1.01
C LEU A 21 16.37 -8.31 1.03
N VAL A 22 15.23 -8.39 0.38
CA VAL A 22 14.27 -7.29 0.31
C VAL A 22 12.94 -7.72 0.95
N ASP A 23 12.54 -7.03 2.03
CA ASP A 23 11.19 -7.15 2.59
C ASP A 23 10.27 -6.10 1.97
N LEU A 24 9.34 -6.55 1.11
CA LEU A 24 8.38 -5.71 0.39
C LEU A 24 7.15 -5.41 1.27
N GLY A 25 7.36 -4.96 2.48
CA GLY A 25 6.32 -4.63 3.44
C GLY A 25 6.45 -3.22 4.03
N ILE A 26 5.57 -2.88 4.94
CA ILE A 26 5.75 -1.73 5.84
C ILE A 26 5.99 -2.25 7.26
N SER A 27 6.81 -1.53 8.03
CA SER A 27 7.16 -1.97 9.37
C SER A 27 5.98 -1.93 10.33
N MET A 28 6.03 -2.76 11.37
CA MET A 28 5.02 -2.77 12.44
C MET A 28 4.89 -1.41 13.14
N PHE A 29 5.93 -0.57 13.11
CA PHE A 29 5.87 0.79 13.61
C PHE A 29 4.81 1.62 12.91
N HIS A 30 4.69 1.52 11.58
CA HIS A 30 3.67 2.24 10.82
C HIS A 30 2.25 1.79 11.18
N TYR A 31 2.06 0.48 11.46
CA TYR A 31 0.75 -0.03 11.87
C TYR A 31 0.34 0.36 13.29
N LYS A 32 1.29 0.42 14.23
CA LYS A 32 0.97 0.58 15.66
C LYS A 32 1.30 1.97 16.22
N GLY A 33 2.27 2.67 15.65
CA GLY A 33 2.86 3.87 16.24
C GLY A 33 2.64 5.17 15.48
N SER A 34 2.36 5.12 14.17
CA SER A 34 2.36 6.34 13.34
C SER A 34 1.11 7.22 13.52
N LYS A 35 0.00 6.68 14.00
CA LYS A 35 -1.32 7.35 14.09
C LYS A 35 -1.77 7.99 12.76
N LYS A 36 -1.39 7.39 11.63
CA LYS A 36 -1.68 7.88 10.28
C LYS A 36 -2.69 7.01 9.53
N GLY A 37 -3.42 6.16 10.22
CA GLY A 37 -4.50 5.36 9.62
C GLY A 37 -4.02 4.18 8.76
N PHE A 38 -2.83 3.64 8.98
CA PHE A 38 -2.39 2.41 8.33
C PHE A 38 -3.17 1.18 8.79
N SER A 39 -3.86 1.28 9.91
CA SER A 39 -4.69 0.23 10.50
C SER A 39 -6.07 0.77 10.81
N PHE A 40 -7.08 -0.07 10.64
CA PHE A 40 -8.46 0.21 11.05
C PHE A 40 -8.82 -0.37 12.42
N LEU A 41 -7.86 -0.91 13.16
CA LEU A 41 -8.08 -1.42 14.53
C LEU A 41 -8.43 -0.28 15.50
N LYS A 42 -7.78 0.86 15.31
CA LYS A 42 -8.06 2.10 16.05
C LYS A 42 -8.70 3.12 15.12
N ASP A 43 -9.39 4.09 15.70
CA ASP A 43 -9.88 5.23 14.93
C ASP A 43 -8.77 6.27 14.82
N GLU A 44 -8.28 6.47 13.60
CA GLU A 44 -7.15 7.35 13.30
C GLU A 44 -7.47 8.19 12.04
N PRO A 45 -6.83 9.35 11.86
CA PRO A 45 -6.92 10.10 10.60
C PRO A 45 -6.55 9.22 9.40
N LEU A 46 -7.31 9.30 8.33
CA LEU A 46 -7.12 8.51 7.12
C LEU A 46 -6.02 9.13 6.23
N ASP A 47 -4.78 9.18 6.72
CA ASP A 47 -3.64 9.79 6.02
C ASP A 47 -2.88 8.77 5.15
N MET A 48 -2.34 7.73 5.72
CA MET A 48 -1.53 6.65 5.13
C MET A 48 -0.22 7.08 4.47
N ARG A 49 0.23 8.32 4.57
CA ARG A 49 1.51 8.77 4.01
C ARG A 49 2.68 8.36 4.90
N LEU A 50 3.65 7.65 4.33
CA LEU A 50 4.90 7.29 5.02
C LEU A 50 5.78 8.53 5.23
N CYS A 51 5.79 9.45 4.29
CA CYS A 51 6.51 10.72 4.37
C CYS A 51 5.53 11.88 4.37
N SER A 52 5.61 12.75 5.38
CA SER A 52 4.73 13.91 5.52
C SER A 52 5.17 15.14 4.73
N SER A 53 6.39 15.16 4.22
CA SER A 53 7.02 16.33 3.58
C SER A 53 6.97 16.34 2.05
N SER A 54 6.50 15.29 1.41
CA SER A 54 6.42 15.21 -0.04
C SER A 54 4.97 15.24 -0.52
N CYS A 55 4.79 15.84 -1.66
CA CYS A 55 3.58 16.14 -2.43
C CYS A 55 2.61 14.96 -2.68
N SER A 56 2.53 13.97 -1.82
CA SER A 56 1.61 12.85 -1.99
C SER A 56 0.24 13.17 -1.38
N ILE A 57 -0.79 12.85 -2.15
CA ILE A 57 -2.18 12.90 -1.74
C ILE A 57 -2.44 11.91 -0.58
N SER A 58 -3.21 12.31 0.43
CA SER A 58 -3.61 11.42 1.53
C SER A 58 -4.71 10.43 1.11
N ALA A 59 -4.87 9.34 1.86
CA ALA A 59 -5.96 8.40 1.62
C ALA A 59 -7.34 9.07 1.79
N ALA A 60 -7.49 10.01 2.73
CA ALA A 60 -8.71 10.79 2.89
C ALA A 60 -9.02 11.63 1.63
N GLU A 61 -8.02 12.30 1.05
CA GLU A 61 -8.22 13.05 -0.18
C GLU A 61 -8.63 12.14 -1.34
N ILE A 62 -8.00 10.96 -1.49
CA ILE A 62 -8.35 9.98 -2.53
C ILE A 62 -9.83 9.59 -2.43
N VAL A 63 -10.28 9.12 -1.27
CA VAL A 63 -11.66 8.64 -1.12
C VAL A 63 -12.69 9.77 -1.26
N ASN A 64 -12.31 11.03 -0.98
CA ASN A 64 -13.21 12.17 -1.07
C ASN A 64 -13.21 12.87 -2.44
N THR A 65 -12.16 12.71 -3.27
CA THR A 65 -12.04 13.46 -4.53
C THR A 65 -12.07 12.61 -5.80
N PHE A 66 -11.55 11.39 -5.76
CA PHE A 66 -11.46 10.55 -6.94
C PHE A 66 -12.85 10.19 -7.48
N SER A 67 -12.95 10.04 -8.81
CA SER A 67 -14.18 9.56 -9.42
C SER A 67 -14.49 8.13 -8.96
N LYS A 68 -15.75 7.72 -9.11
CA LYS A 68 -16.15 6.33 -8.83
C LYS A 68 -15.29 5.34 -9.62
N TYR A 69 -15.01 5.68 -10.88
CA TYR A 69 -14.26 4.82 -11.78
C TYR A 69 -12.78 4.69 -11.35
N ASP A 70 -12.15 5.81 -11.01
CA ASP A 70 -10.76 5.80 -10.53
C ASP A 70 -10.62 5.02 -9.21
N LEU A 71 -11.58 5.17 -8.28
CA LEU A 71 -11.61 4.38 -7.05
C LEU A 71 -11.79 2.88 -7.31
N GLU A 72 -12.68 2.51 -8.25
CA GLU A 72 -12.90 1.12 -8.64
C GLU A 72 -11.63 0.49 -9.20
N SER A 73 -10.97 1.17 -10.15
CA SER A 73 -9.71 0.71 -10.75
C SER A 73 -8.60 0.62 -9.71
N LEU A 74 -8.40 1.68 -8.91
CA LEU A 74 -7.40 1.69 -7.85
C LEU A 74 -7.55 0.50 -6.92
N ILE A 75 -8.77 0.25 -6.41
CA ILE A 75 -9.03 -0.82 -5.45
C ILE A 75 -8.84 -2.19 -6.12
N TYR A 76 -9.35 -2.37 -7.33
CA TYR A 76 -9.22 -3.64 -8.03
C TYR A 76 -7.77 -3.94 -8.41
N ASP A 77 -7.11 -3.00 -9.10
CA ASP A 77 -5.77 -3.21 -9.66
C ASP A 77 -4.70 -3.40 -8.58
N LEU A 78 -4.82 -2.71 -7.44
CA LEU A 78 -3.81 -2.77 -6.39
C LEU A 78 -4.05 -3.85 -5.33
N SER A 79 -5.27 -4.39 -5.20
CA SER A 79 -5.55 -5.39 -4.18
C SER A 79 -6.36 -6.60 -4.63
N ASN A 80 -6.73 -6.65 -5.90
CA ASN A 80 -7.61 -7.70 -6.47
C ASN A 80 -8.90 -7.87 -5.64
N GLU A 81 -9.54 -6.73 -5.31
CA GLU A 81 -10.79 -6.71 -4.56
C GLU A 81 -11.99 -6.83 -5.51
N HIS A 82 -12.67 -7.94 -5.49
CA HIS A 82 -13.80 -8.21 -6.40
C HIS A 82 -15.03 -7.33 -6.14
N TYR A 83 -15.18 -6.79 -4.93
CA TYR A 83 -16.24 -5.86 -4.59
C TYR A 83 -15.87 -4.38 -4.87
N SER A 84 -14.75 -4.10 -5.54
CA SER A 84 -14.24 -2.76 -5.84
C SER A 84 -15.32 -1.82 -6.40
N ARG A 85 -16.13 -2.30 -7.36
CA ARG A 85 -17.25 -1.54 -7.96
C ARG A 85 -18.32 -1.15 -6.94
N ARG A 86 -18.65 -2.04 -5.99
CA ARG A 86 -19.64 -1.77 -4.95
C ARG A 86 -19.07 -0.87 -3.88
N ILE A 87 -17.81 -1.07 -3.52
CA ILE A 87 -17.08 -0.26 -2.55
C ILE A 87 -16.93 1.17 -3.05
N SER A 88 -16.48 1.38 -4.30
CA SER A 88 -16.34 2.70 -4.89
C SER A 88 -17.67 3.45 -4.96
N LYS A 89 -18.76 2.75 -5.31
CA LYS A 89 -20.12 3.31 -5.28
C LYS A 89 -20.50 3.75 -3.87
N ALA A 90 -20.29 2.90 -2.86
CA ALA A 90 -20.64 3.19 -1.48
C ALA A 90 -19.85 4.39 -0.93
N ILE A 91 -18.55 4.48 -1.23
CA ILE A 91 -17.70 5.62 -0.87
C ILE A 91 -18.25 6.92 -1.48
N VAL A 92 -18.53 6.91 -2.79
CA VAL A 92 -19.03 8.10 -3.50
C VAL A 92 -20.39 8.54 -2.97
N GLU A 93 -21.30 7.62 -2.67
CA GLU A 93 -22.60 7.96 -2.09
C GLU A 93 -22.44 8.51 -0.65
N TYR A 94 -21.62 7.90 0.17
CA TYR A 94 -21.41 8.35 1.55
C TYR A 94 -20.80 9.76 1.61
N ARG A 95 -19.80 10.06 0.79
CA ARG A 95 -19.11 11.36 0.81
C ARG A 95 -19.98 12.54 0.35
N LYS A 96 -21.11 12.29 -0.34
CA LYS A 96 -22.10 13.32 -0.64
C LYS A 96 -22.79 13.88 0.62
N ILE A 97 -22.85 13.06 1.67
CA ILE A 97 -23.49 13.41 2.94
C ILE A 97 -22.45 13.94 3.93
N LYS A 98 -21.34 13.24 4.06
CA LYS A 98 -20.25 13.56 4.99
C LYS A 98 -18.91 13.08 4.42
N LYS A 99 -17.87 13.93 4.52
CA LYS A 99 -16.50 13.52 4.17
C LYS A 99 -16.04 12.35 5.02
N ILE A 100 -15.22 11.48 4.43
CA ILE A 100 -14.58 10.35 5.12
C ILE A 100 -13.21 10.83 5.59
N GLU A 101 -13.03 10.98 6.89
CA GLU A 101 -11.81 11.54 7.47
C GLU A 101 -11.05 10.53 8.32
N THR A 102 -11.73 9.47 8.79
CA THR A 102 -11.12 8.49 9.69
C THR A 102 -11.19 7.07 9.16
N THR A 103 -10.33 6.23 9.72
CA THR A 103 -10.27 4.80 9.39
C THR A 103 -11.56 4.07 9.71
N LYS A 104 -12.23 4.42 10.82
CA LYS A 104 -13.49 3.79 11.22
C LYS A 104 -14.65 4.19 10.32
N GLU A 105 -14.70 5.43 9.86
CA GLU A 105 -15.70 5.86 8.88
C GLU A 105 -15.56 5.07 7.57
N LEU A 106 -14.35 4.99 7.02
CA LEU A 106 -14.12 4.21 5.81
C LEU A 106 -14.44 2.73 6.02
N GLN A 107 -13.99 2.13 7.12
CA GLN A 107 -14.30 0.76 7.46
C GLN A 107 -15.81 0.50 7.53
N ALA A 108 -16.57 1.39 8.15
CA ALA A 108 -18.02 1.28 8.28
C ALA A 108 -18.72 1.33 6.91
N VAL A 109 -18.25 2.19 5.99
CA VAL A 109 -18.75 2.26 4.61
C VAL A 109 -18.50 0.94 3.87
N ILE A 110 -17.28 0.42 3.97
CA ILE A 110 -16.89 -0.82 3.30
C ILE A 110 -17.69 -2.01 3.83
N ASN A 111 -17.81 -2.13 5.15
CA ASN A 111 -18.50 -3.25 5.77
C ASN A 111 -19.98 -3.37 5.35
N LYS A 112 -20.64 -2.26 5.03
CA LYS A 112 -22.03 -2.26 4.52
C LYS A 112 -22.17 -2.91 3.13
N VAL A 113 -21.09 -2.99 2.38
CA VAL A 113 -21.08 -3.57 1.02
C VAL A 113 -21.09 -5.09 1.06
N TYR A 114 -20.52 -5.67 2.10
CA TYR A 114 -20.39 -7.11 2.22
C TYR A 114 -21.66 -7.72 2.83
N PRO A 115 -22.17 -8.84 2.27
CA PRO A 115 -23.18 -9.60 2.92
C PRO A 115 -22.63 -10.12 4.26
N PHE A 116 -23.50 -10.32 5.25
CA PHE A 116 -23.14 -10.90 6.54
C PHE A 116 -22.38 -12.21 6.32
N SER A 117 -21.07 -12.16 6.38
CA SER A 117 -20.23 -13.34 6.21
C SER A 117 -19.30 -13.47 7.40
N LYS A 118 -19.10 -14.73 7.82
CA LYS A 118 -18.05 -15.11 8.76
C LYS A 118 -16.67 -15.08 8.07
N ALA A 119 -16.34 -13.95 7.42
CA ALA A 119 -15.06 -13.80 6.72
C ALA A 119 -13.92 -13.89 7.75
N LYS A 120 -12.96 -14.78 7.51
CA LYS A 120 -11.75 -14.91 8.33
C LYS A 120 -10.90 -13.61 8.33
N ILE A 121 -11.04 -12.79 7.29
CA ILE A 121 -10.28 -11.54 7.09
C ILE A 121 -11.28 -10.39 7.03
N ASN A 122 -10.95 -9.27 7.69
CA ASN A 122 -11.80 -8.08 7.66
C ASN A 122 -12.00 -7.58 6.22
N PRO A 123 -13.23 -7.33 5.78
CA PRO A 123 -13.54 -6.85 4.43
C PRO A 123 -12.78 -5.60 4.01
N ALA A 124 -12.46 -4.70 4.94
CA ALA A 124 -11.73 -3.47 4.65
C ALA A 124 -10.24 -3.69 4.31
N THR A 125 -9.67 -4.86 4.64
CA THR A 125 -8.22 -5.11 4.53
C THR A 125 -7.68 -4.81 3.13
N LYS A 126 -8.32 -5.31 2.09
CA LYS A 126 -7.88 -5.13 0.71
C LYS A 126 -7.98 -3.66 0.25
N THR A 127 -9.07 -2.98 0.59
CA THR A 127 -9.23 -1.56 0.26
C THR A 127 -8.17 -0.69 0.95
N PHE A 128 -7.90 -0.93 2.24
CA PHE A 128 -6.84 -0.24 2.96
C PHE A 128 -5.45 -0.52 2.37
N GLN A 129 -5.20 -1.75 1.95
CA GLN A 129 -3.98 -2.13 1.26
C GLN A 129 -3.83 -1.36 -0.07
N ALA A 130 -4.88 -1.30 -0.89
CA ALA A 130 -4.87 -0.59 -2.17
C ALA A 130 -4.57 0.91 -1.98
N LEU A 131 -5.28 1.56 -1.06
CA LEU A 131 -5.05 2.97 -0.74
C LEU A 131 -3.61 3.23 -0.29
N ARG A 132 -3.08 2.40 0.61
CA ARG A 132 -1.70 2.52 1.09
C ARG A 132 -0.67 2.41 -0.05
N ILE A 133 -0.85 1.40 -0.91
CA ILE A 133 0.04 1.18 -2.07
C ILE A 133 0.03 2.41 -2.98
N TYR A 134 -1.14 2.97 -3.25
CA TYR A 134 -1.29 4.14 -4.11
C TYR A 134 -0.67 5.40 -3.48
N VAL A 135 -1.06 5.73 -2.24
CA VAL A 135 -0.57 6.91 -1.51
C VAL A 135 0.96 6.96 -1.45
N ASN A 136 1.60 5.79 -1.33
CA ASN A 136 3.05 5.71 -1.16
C ASN A 136 3.81 5.33 -2.44
N ASP A 137 3.12 5.24 -3.59
CA ASP A 137 3.73 4.88 -4.87
C ASP A 137 4.61 3.60 -4.78
N GLU A 138 4.11 2.60 -4.00
CA GLU A 138 4.93 1.46 -3.61
C GLU A 138 5.39 0.62 -4.80
N LEU A 139 4.52 0.41 -5.80
CA LEU A 139 4.85 -0.42 -6.97
C LEU A 139 5.83 0.27 -7.92
N ALA A 140 5.68 1.56 -8.17
CA ALA A 140 6.61 2.27 -9.03
C ALA A 140 7.99 2.45 -8.34
N ARG A 141 8.00 2.64 -7.02
CA ARG A 141 9.26 2.64 -6.24
C ARG A 141 9.96 1.29 -6.34
N LEU A 142 9.23 0.18 -6.22
CA LEU A 142 9.79 -1.16 -6.40
C LEU A 142 10.41 -1.32 -7.79
N LYS A 143 9.67 -0.98 -8.85
CA LYS A 143 10.16 -1.05 -10.23
C LYS A 143 11.45 -0.25 -10.45
N ARG A 144 11.53 0.96 -9.89
CA ARG A 144 12.74 1.80 -9.99
C ARG A 144 13.93 1.27 -9.18
N SER A 145 13.67 0.57 -8.08
CA SER A 145 14.73 0.07 -7.20
C SER A 145 15.34 -1.26 -7.66
N LEU A 146 14.57 -2.10 -8.37
CA LEU A 146 15.02 -3.41 -8.81
C LEU A 146 16.32 -3.36 -9.64
N PRO A 147 16.45 -2.53 -10.70
CA PRO A 147 17.70 -2.44 -11.46
C PRO A 147 18.89 -2.08 -10.58
N LEU A 148 18.71 -1.11 -9.67
CA LEU A 148 19.78 -0.65 -8.79
C LEU A 148 20.24 -1.75 -7.82
N TRP A 149 19.32 -2.58 -7.34
CA TRP A 149 19.68 -3.70 -6.47
C TRP A 149 20.47 -4.78 -7.23
N ILE A 150 20.03 -5.10 -8.45
CA ILE A 150 20.72 -6.10 -9.29
C ILE A 150 22.10 -5.60 -9.71
N GLU A 151 22.24 -4.33 -10.09
CA GLU A 151 23.54 -3.73 -10.38
C GLU A 151 24.54 -3.84 -9.23
N ASN A 152 24.05 -3.84 -7.98
CA ASN A 152 24.88 -3.98 -6.79
C ASN A 152 25.09 -5.43 -6.32
N LEU A 153 24.51 -6.40 -7.01
CA LEU A 153 24.74 -7.82 -6.72
C LEU A 153 26.08 -8.29 -7.33
N ALA A 154 26.83 -9.08 -6.59
CA ALA A 154 28.04 -9.72 -7.08
C ALA A 154 27.72 -10.78 -8.14
N LYS A 155 28.69 -11.15 -8.96
CA LYS A 155 28.58 -12.33 -9.82
C LYS A 155 28.31 -13.56 -8.93
N ASP A 156 27.31 -14.36 -9.29
CA ASP A 156 26.83 -15.51 -8.51
C ASP A 156 26.20 -15.14 -7.16
N GLY A 157 25.88 -13.86 -6.94
CA GLY A 157 25.16 -13.38 -5.76
C GLY A 157 23.69 -13.77 -5.76
N ILE A 158 23.09 -13.85 -4.60
CA ILE A 158 21.69 -14.28 -4.40
C ILE A 158 20.82 -13.05 -4.10
N PHE A 159 19.76 -12.87 -4.90
CA PHE A 159 18.69 -11.93 -4.63
C PHE A 159 17.47 -12.67 -4.05
N SER A 160 17.06 -12.30 -2.85
CA SER A 160 15.89 -12.86 -2.16
C SER A 160 14.91 -11.76 -1.80
N TYR A 161 13.62 -12.04 -1.94
CA TYR A 161 12.60 -11.09 -1.57
C TYR A 161 11.43 -11.76 -0.85
N TYR A 162 10.88 -11.04 0.11
CA TYR A 162 9.68 -11.43 0.84
C TYR A 162 8.54 -10.45 0.52
N TYR A 163 7.34 -10.96 0.24
CA TYR A 163 6.18 -10.13 -0.09
C TYR A 163 4.88 -10.71 0.48
N ILE A 164 3.96 -9.84 0.82
CA ILE A 164 2.64 -10.21 1.37
C ILE A 164 1.53 -10.12 0.31
N SER A 165 1.76 -9.42 -0.82
CA SER A 165 0.74 -9.23 -1.85
C SER A 165 1.18 -9.69 -3.23
N PHE A 166 0.23 -10.29 -3.97
CA PHE A 166 0.45 -10.84 -5.31
C PHE A 166 1.10 -9.83 -6.30
N ASN A 167 0.61 -8.59 -6.31
CA ASN A 167 1.08 -7.56 -7.26
C ASN A 167 2.57 -7.20 -7.11
N ARG A 168 3.14 -7.34 -5.92
CA ARG A 168 4.57 -7.09 -5.70
C ARG A 168 5.43 -8.26 -6.17
N GLY A 169 4.94 -9.47 -5.97
CA GLY A 169 5.62 -10.67 -6.43
C GLY A 169 5.66 -10.77 -7.95
N SER A 170 4.60 -10.35 -8.67
CA SER A 170 4.59 -10.34 -10.13
C SER A 170 5.62 -9.35 -10.69
N ILE A 171 5.71 -8.14 -10.15
CA ILE A 171 6.70 -7.14 -10.61
C ILE A 171 8.14 -7.69 -10.54
N VAL A 172 8.48 -8.40 -9.46
CA VAL A 172 9.82 -9.00 -9.35
C VAL A 172 9.99 -10.14 -10.33
N LYS A 173 8.99 -11.00 -10.51
CA LYS A 173 9.03 -12.12 -11.46
C LYS A 173 9.11 -11.64 -12.91
N ASP A 174 8.39 -10.58 -13.25
CA ASP A 174 8.39 -10.04 -14.62
C ASP A 174 9.69 -9.29 -14.96
N PHE A 175 10.48 -8.95 -13.94
CA PHE A 175 11.79 -8.32 -14.11
C PHE A 175 12.90 -9.32 -14.47
N PHE A 176 12.79 -10.57 -14.00
CA PHE A 176 13.73 -11.67 -14.26
C PHE A 176 13.22 -12.60 -15.36
#